data_73485405226b66f141c8fb31c7efa604
#
_entry.id   73485405226b66f141c8fb31c7efa604
#
_cell.length_a   1.000
_cell.length_b   1.000
_cell.length_c   1.000
_cell.angle_alpha   90.00
_cell.angle_beta   90.00
_cell.angle_gamma   90.00
#
_symmetry.space_group_name_H-M   'P 1'
#
loop_
_entity.id
_entity.type
_entity.pdbx_description
1 polymer ?
#
loop_
_entity_poly.entity_id
_entity_poly.type
_entity_poly.pdbx_seq_one_letter_code
_entity_poly.pdbx_strand_id
1 'polypeptide(L)'
;SFLSILFLFLTLSCNNKPVEPIVADIVLYNGTIYDGSGEPPFLGSVAVKDDKIIYVGENTNFKSDTTIDVTGLSVSPGFINMLSWGYGTLLQDGRGLSDLMQGVTLEIFGEGRSPGPYYEDGKLVSFGEAMTKLEKSGVSVNVASFLGAATTRIMEVGYENRDATESEMKRMKSIVRKSMEEGAMGIGSSLIYAPGDYASTEELIELSKSASEYGGMYISHLRNEGANLIEAFDELITIAREADIAAEIYHLKASREPNWYKLDEVIKRVEEARAEGLKITADIYTYNASSTGLTGVIPTWVQEGGHRAWIERMKDPKVRPRLLDDIRKELSEQPPEGILMVGFKTMGMSKKYLAKTVAEAAKMRGQSPEEAIVDMVIEDDHRIQCIYFSMSEENIRKKIQLPWVSFCSDAGVYSDISKSFRTHPRAFGSFIRVLGKYSRDENLFPLEEGIRRLTSFPASNLKLKQRGLLRENYFADLVVFNADKVNDNATFEEPLQFSEGVDHVLVNGVPVLLNGVHTNKFSGKFIKGPG
;
A
#
# COMPACT_ATOMS: atom_id res chain seq x y z
N SER A 1 -60.26 -38.09 -59.61
CA SER A 1 -59.94 -37.62 -58.26
C SER A 1 -58.55 -37.02 -58.24
N PHE A 2 -58.49 -35.70 -58.36
CA PHE A 2 -57.23 -34.95 -58.17
C PHE A 2 -57.22 -34.37 -56.76
N LEU A 3 -56.30 -34.78 -55.97
CA LEU A 3 -56.07 -34.25 -54.63
C LEU A 3 -55.04 -33.13 -54.74
N SER A 4 -55.49 -31.85 -54.61
CA SER A 4 -54.62 -30.67 -54.56
C SER A 4 -54.09 -30.52 -53.14
N ILE A 5 -52.76 -30.69 -52.96
CA ILE A 5 -52.05 -30.38 -51.70
C ILE A 5 -51.69 -28.90 -51.68
N LEU A 6 -52.34 -28.13 -50.80
CA LEU A 6 -52.07 -26.73 -50.56
C LEU A 6 -50.86 -26.59 -49.58
N PHE A 7 -49.69 -26.19 -50.09
CA PHE A 7 -48.53 -25.86 -49.26
C PHE A 7 -48.72 -24.48 -48.66
N LEU A 8 -48.97 -24.41 -47.35
CA LEU A 8 -49.03 -23.17 -46.58
C LEU A 8 -47.59 -22.79 -46.22
N PHE A 9 -47.00 -21.80 -46.92
CA PHE A 9 -45.75 -21.17 -46.53
C PHE A 9 -45.99 -20.25 -45.32
N LEU A 10 -45.66 -20.71 -44.11
CA LEU A 10 -45.53 -19.89 -42.92
C LEU A 10 -44.22 -19.06 -43.05
N THR A 11 -44.33 -17.83 -43.49
CA THR A 11 -43.23 -16.84 -43.35
C THR A 11 -43.13 -16.45 -41.89
N LEU A 12 -42.16 -17.04 -41.17
CA LEU A 12 -41.71 -16.54 -39.87
C LEU A 12 -41.03 -15.19 -40.13
N SER A 13 -41.78 -14.09 -39.95
CA SER A 13 -41.23 -12.75 -39.89
C SER A 13 -40.53 -12.65 -38.54
N CYS A 14 -39.19 -12.76 -38.52
CA CYS A 14 -38.39 -12.35 -37.39
C CYS A 14 -38.53 -10.82 -37.26
N ASN A 15 -39.43 -10.37 -36.42
CA ASN A 15 -39.46 -9.00 -35.95
C ASN A 15 -38.25 -8.74 -35.05
N ASN A 16 -37.06 -8.58 -35.64
CA ASN A 16 -35.93 -8.03 -34.95
C ASN A 16 -36.23 -6.53 -34.71
N LYS A 17 -36.81 -6.19 -33.56
CA LYS A 17 -36.76 -4.82 -33.08
C LYS A 17 -35.29 -4.44 -33.02
N PRO A 18 -34.89 -3.30 -33.59
CA PRO A 18 -33.51 -2.84 -33.44
C PRO A 18 -33.20 -2.75 -31.92
N VAL A 19 -32.14 -3.40 -31.50
CA VAL A 19 -31.64 -3.32 -30.12
C VAL A 19 -31.26 -1.85 -29.90
N GLU A 20 -31.93 -1.18 -28.96
CA GLU A 20 -31.58 0.20 -28.62
C GLU A 20 -30.13 0.28 -28.14
N PRO A 21 -29.38 1.30 -28.54
CA PRO A 21 -28.01 1.46 -28.09
C PRO A 21 -27.95 1.73 -26.59
N ILE A 22 -26.94 1.15 -25.93
CA ILE A 22 -26.61 1.47 -24.54
C ILE A 22 -26.09 2.91 -24.47
N VAL A 23 -26.75 3.78 -23.69
CA VAL A 23 -26.34 5.19 -23.53
C VAL A 23 -25.34 5.31 -22.39
N ALA A 24 -24.14 5.76 -22.70
CA ALA A 24 -23.00 5.91 -21.80
C ALA A 24 -22.34 7.29 -21.92
N ASP A 25 -21.58 7.70 -20.92
CA ASP A 25 -20.74 8.90 -21.00
C ASP A 25 -19.42 8.55 -21.68
N ILE A 26 -18.82 7.41 -21.32
CA ILE A 26 -17.55 6.93 -21.86
C ILE A 26 -17.69 5.45 -22.24
N VAL A 27 -17.15 5.09 -23.39
CA VAL A 27 -17.01 3.69 -23.81
C VAL A 27 -15.56 3.40 -24.19
N LEU A 28 -14.99 2.37 -23.58
CA LEU A 28 -13.73 1.76 -23.97
C LEU A 28 -14.04 0.59 -24.90
N TYR A 29 -13.56 0.64 -26.15
CA TYR A 29 -13.85 -0.38 -27.18
C TYR A 29 -12.68 -1.29 -27.48
N ASN A 30 -12.97 -2.54 -27.87
CA ASN A 30 -12.03 -3.47 -28.48
C ASN A 30 -10.84 -3.83 -27.56
N GLY A 31 -11.02 -3.74 -26.25
CA GLY A 31 -9.98 -4.08 -25.28
C GLY A 31 -9.91 -5.57 -24.96
N THR A 32 -8.77 -6.03 -24.51
CA THR A 32 -8.63 -7.30 -23.80
C THR A 32 -9.04 -7.07 -22.35
N ILE A 33 -10.19 -7.62 -21.96
CA ILE A 33 -10.82 -7.36 -20.65
C ILE A 33 -10.32 -8.38 -19.63
N TYR A 34 -9.63 -7.90 -18.62
CA TYR A 34 -9.30 -8.60 -17.39
C TYR A 34 -10.24 -8.10 -16.28
N ASP A 35 -11.28 -8.86 -15.97
CA ASP A 35 -12.34 -8.37 -15.09
C ASP A 35 -11.97 -8.31 -13.61
N GLY A 36 -10.76 -8.76 -13.25
CA GLY A 36 -10.25 -8.80 -11.89
C GLY A 36 -10.62 -10.05 -11.09
N SER A 37 -11.35 -11.00 -11.67
CA SER A 37 -11.73 -12.26 -11.01
C SER A 37 -10.60 -13.29 -10.94
N GLY A 38 -9.59 -13.18 -11.82
CA GLY A 38 -8.56 -14.18 -12.05
C GLY A 38 -8.93 -15.20 -13.14
N GLU A 39 -10.12 -15.07 -13.73
CA GLU A 39 -10.54 -15.86 -14.89
C GLU A 39 -9.83 -15.36 -16.17
N PRO A 40 -9.72 -16.21 -17.22
CA PRO A 40 -9.12 -15.83 -18.49
C PRO A 40 -9.75 -14.56 -19.10
N PRO A 41 -8.95 -13.68 -19.74
CA PRO A 41 -9.46 -12.47 -20.36
C PRO A 41 -10.28 -12.76 -21.62
N PHE A 42 -11.09 -11.78 -22.03
CA PHE A 42 -11.88 -11.82 -23.26
C PHE A 42 -11.82 -10.48 -24.01
N LEU A 43 -12.08 -10.50 -25.32
CA LEU A 43 -12.21 -9.26 -26.09
C LEU A 43 -13.58 -8.64 -25.84
N GLY A 44 -13.61 -7.33 -25.56
CA GLY A 44 -14.87 -6.68 -25.23
C GLY A 44 -14.76 -5.16 -25.08
N SER A 45 -15.85 -4.61 -24.55
CA SER A 45 -16.02 -3.19 -24.29
C SER A 45 -16.48 -2.95 -22.85
N VAL A 46 -16.10 -1.81 -22.30
CA VAL A 46 -16.58 -1.32 -21.00
C VAL A 46 -17.28 0.01 -21.20
N ALA A 47 -18.55 0.13 -20.75
CA ALA A 47 -19.28 1.38 -20.81
C ALA A 47 -19.49 1.94 -19.40
N VAL A 48 -19.26 3.24 -19.26
CA VAL A 48 -19.31 4.00 -18.01
C VAL A 48 -20.37 5.10 -18.13
N LYS A 49 -21.17 5.25 -17.08
CA LYS A 49 -22.09 6.37 -16.91
C LYS A 49 -22.00 6.90 -15.49
N ASP A 50 -21.86 8.21 -15.37
CA ASP A 50 -21.54 8.86 -14.09
C ASP A 50 -20.30 8.20 -13.44
N ASP A 51 -20.41 7.69 -12.24
CA ASP A 51 -19.32 7.02 -11.52
C ASP A 51 -19.35 5.47 -11.62
N LYS A 52 -20.24 4.91 -12.48
CA LYS A 52 -20.50 3.47 -12.52
C LYS A 52 -20.20 2.83 -13.87
N ILE A 53 -19.77 1.58 -13.80
CA ILE A 53 -19.75 0.66 -14.94
C ILE A 53 -21.20 0.24 -15.18
N ILE A 54 -21.71 0.48 -16.39
CA ILE A 54 -23.06 0.09 -16.80
C ILE A 54 -23.09 -1.10 -17.76
N TYR A 55 -21.93 -1.47 -18.30
CA TYR A 55 -21.80 -2.62 -19.18
C TYR A 55 -20.35 -3.12 -19.24
N VAL A 56 -20.18 -4.44 -19.27
CA VAL A 56 -18.93 -5.13 -19.61
C VAL A 56 -19.28 -6.34 -20.48
N GLY A 57 -18.70 -6.44 -21.67
CA GLY A 57 -18.97 -7.58 -22.58
C GLY A 57 -18.64 -7.28 -24.04
N GLU A 58 -19.13 -8.12 -24.94
CA GLU A 58 -18.80 -8.09 -26.37
C GLU A 58 -19.67 -7.12 -27.21
N ASN A 59 -20.68 -6.46 -26.62
CA ASN A 59 -21.57 -5.56 -27.35
C ASN A 59 -20.81 -4.34 -27.90
N THR A 60 -21.17 -3.93 -29.10
CA THR A 60 -20.60 -2.75 -29.79
C THR A 60 -21.65 -1.66 -30.10
N ASN A 61 -22.92 -1.86 -29.72
CA ASN A 61 -24.01 -0.92 -29.99
C ASN A 61 -24.17 0.07 -28.84
N PHE A 62 -23.38 1.15 -28.85
CA PHE A 62 -23.40 2.20 -27.86
C PHE A 62 -23.71 3.56 -28.47
N LYS A 63 -24.29 4.44 -27.65
CA LYS A 63 -24.35 5.89 -27.88
C LYS A 63 -23.63 6.55 -26.72
N SER A 64 -22.50 7.20 -26.96
CA SER A 64 -21.68 7.79 -25.90
C SER A 64 -21.18 9.19 -26.27
N ASP A 65 -20.88 9.99 -25.24
CA ASP A 65 -20.27 11.31 -25.40
C ASP A 65 -18.78 11.18 -25.76
N THR A 66 -18.10 10.18 -25.18
CA THR A 66 -16.69 9.90 -25.43
C THR A 66 -16.47 8.42 -25.76
N THR A 67 -15.73 8.17 -26.81
CA THR A 67 -15.32 6.81 -27.22
C THR A 67 -13.80 6.74 -27.27
N ILE A 68 -13.23 5.73 -26.62
CA ILE A 68 -11.80 5.46 -26.62
C ILE A 68 -11.58 4.07 -27.23
N ASP A 69 -10.88 4.00 -28.35
CA ASP A 69 -10.48 2.74 -28.95
C ASP A 69 -9.23 2.22 -28.21
N VAL A 70 -9.37 1.08 -27.56
CA VAL A 70 -8.31 0.43 -26.78
C VAL A 70 -7.88 -0.90 -27.43
N THR A 71 -7.97 -0.98 -28.78
CA THR A 71 -7.50 -2.12 -29.55
C THR A 71 -6.03 -2.43 -29.24
N GLY A 72 -5.74 -3.67 -28.87
CA GLY A 72 -4.39 -4.13 -28.50
C GLY A 72 -3.95 -3.72 -27.10
N LEU A 73 -4.83 -3.09 -26.32
CA LEU A 73 -4.60 -2.76 -24.92
C LEU A 73 -5.43 -3.65 -24.00
N SER A 74 -4.98 -3.76 -22.76
CA SER A 74 -5.66 -4.44 -21.66
C SER A 74 -6.48 -3.45 -20.85
N VAL A 75 -7.69 -3.85 -20.45
CA VAL A 75 -8.56 -3.09 -19.55
C VAL A 75 -8.76 -3.89 -18.28
N SER A 76 -8.48 -3.30 -17.12
CA SER A 76 -8.65 -3.94 -15.82
C SER A 76 -9.29 -2.99 -14.80
N PRO A 77 -9.76 -3.49 -13.64
CA PRO A 77 -10.06 -2.63 -12.51
C PRO A 77 -8.81 -1.86 -12.08
N GLY A 78 -9.00 -0.72 -11.44
CA GLY A 78 -7.91 0.06 -10.84
C GLY A 78 -7.22 -0.69 -9.71
N PHE A 79 -5.90 -0.54 -9.59
CA PHE A 79 -5.08 -1.23 -8.60
C PHE A 79 -5.23 -0.58 -7.21
N ILE A 80 -5.06 -1.40 -6.18
CA ILE A 80 -5.18 -1.02 -4.77
C ILE A 80 -3.80 -1.13 -4.12
N ASN A 81 -3.29 -0.01 -3.61
CA ASN A 81 -2.06 0.06 -2.84
C ASN A 81 -2.36 -0.18 -1.36
N MET A 82 -2.06 -1.39 -0.86
CA MET A 82 -2.40 -1.82 0.50
C MET A 82 -1.62 -1.11 1.61
N LEU A 83 -0.50 -0.47 1.27
CA LEU A 83 0.30 0.33 2.18
C LEU A 83 0.92 1.52 1.45
N SER A 84 0.46 2.71 1.80
CA SER A 84 0.93 4.00 1.28
C SER A 84 1.29 4.96 2.41
N TRP A 85 2.34 5.73 2.20
CA TRP A 85 2.73 6.88 3.03
C TRP A 85 2.34 8.21 2.36
N GLY A 86 1.40 8.15 1.41
CA GLY A 86 1.04 9.24 0.51
C GLY A 86 0.23 10.38 1.12
N TYR A 87 -0.29 10.27 2.35
CA TYR A 87 -1.19 11.29 2.91
C TYR A 87 -0.61 12.72 2.83
N GLY A 88 0.61 12.91 3.32
CA GLY A 88 1.26 14.24 3.34
C GLY A 88 1.67 14.74 1.95
N THR A 89 2.12 13.85 1.08
CA THR A 89 2.52 14.21 -0.29
C THR A 89 1.31 14.51 -1.18
N LEU A 90 0.20 13.81 -1.02
CA LEU A 90 -1.06 14.09 -1.71
C LEU A 90 -1.72 15.40 -1.26
N LEU A 91 -1.55 15.81 0.02
CA LEU A 91 -1.97 17.15 0.46
C LEU A 91 -1.16 18.27 -0.20
N GLN A 92 0.10 18.00 -0.59
CA GLN A 92 0.95 18.95 -1.30
C GLN A 92 0.67 18.97 -2.80
N ASP A 93 0.48 17.80 -3.40
CA ASP A 93 0.17 17.63 -4.82
C ASP A 93 -0.75 16.42 -5.02
N GLY A 94 -2.03 16.70 -5.14
CA GLY A 94 -3.08 15.69 -5.26
C GLY A 94 -3.10 14.90 -6.59
N ARG A 95 -2.20 15.18 -7.55
CA ARG A 95 -2.15 14.46 -8.82
C ARG A 95 -1.77 12.99 -8.65
N GLY A 96 -0.84 12.68 -7.74
CA GLY A 96 -0.47 11.30 -7.43
C GLY A 96 0.17 10.53 -8.58
N LEU A 97 1.04 11.19 -9.39
CA LEU A 97 1.51 10.65 -10.66
C LEU A 97 2.33 9.36 -10.51
N SER A 98 3.16 9.20 -9.46
CA SER A 98 3.95 7.98 -9.29
C SER A 98 3.09 6.72 -9.24
N ASP A 99 1.91 6.82 -8.69
CA ASP A 99 0.98 5.71 -8.51
C ASP A 99 -0.02 5.60 -9.67
N LEU A 100 -0.55 6.73 -10.17
CA LEU A 100 -1.40 6.72 -11.37
C LEU A 100 -0.70 6.10 -12.59
N MET A 101 0.59 6.40 -12.81
CA MET A 101 1.39 5.84 -13.90
C MET A 101 1.69 4.34 -13.69
N GLN A 102 1.34 3.79 -12.54
CA GLN A 102 1.36 2.36 -12.26
C GLN A 102 -0.04 1.73 -12.26
N GLY A 103 -1.10 2.51 -12.50
CA GLY A 103 -2.48 2.03 -12.51
C GLY A 103 -3.16 2.00 -11.14
N VAL A 104 -2.56 2.59 -10.12
CA VAL A 104 -3.16 2.67 -8.77
C VAL A 104 -4.30 3.69 -8.76
N THR A 105 -5.44 3.29 -8.22
CA THR A 105 -6.65 4.13 -8.08
C THR A 105 -7.13 4.26 -6.64
N LEU A 106 -6.53 3.51 -5.70
CA LEU A 106 -6.85 3.56 -4.28
C LEU A 106 -5.58 3.42 -3.43
N GLU A 107 -5.36 4.39 -2.54
CA GLU A 107 -4.27 4.43 -1.57
C GLU A 107 -4.77 4.11 -0.16
N ILE A 108 -4.12 3.16 0.53
CA ILE A 108 -4.44 2.80 1.91
C ILE A 108 -3.34 3.28 2.85
N PHE A 109 -3.71 4.07 3.86
CA PHE A 109 -2.79 4.60 4.88
C PHE A 109 -2.96 3.87 6.21
N GLY A 110 -2.13 4.19 7.21
CA GLY A 110 -2.38 3.88 8.61
C GLY A 110 -1.45 2.85 9.24
N GLU A 111 -0.25 2.61 8.67
CA GLU A 111 0.77 1.78 9.31
C GLU A 111 1.28 2.46 10.59
N GLY A 112 0.87 1.93 11.74
CA GLY A 112 1.22 2.42 13.07
C GLY A 112 0.66 3.80 13.40
N ARG A 113 0.75 4.76 12.46
CA ARG A 113 0.15 6.09 12.57
C ARG A 113 -0.81 6.33 11.43
N SER A 114 -1.94 7.00 11.75
CA SER A 114 -2.97 7.37 10.78
C SER A 114 -3.04 8.89 10.59
N PRO A 115 -3.69 9.37 9.51
CA PRO A 115 -3.94 10.79 9.27
C PRO A 115 -4.64 11.52 10.43
N GLY A 116 -5.47 10.83 11.16
CA GLY A 116 -6.18 11.26 12.35
C GLY A 116 -6.48 10.07 13.27
N PRO A 117 -6.98 10.34 14.50
CA PRO A 117 -7.20 11.64 15.12
C PRO A 117 -5.90 12.31 15.63
N TYR A 118 -5.93 13.63 15.73
CA TYR A 118 -4.83 14.43 16.31
C TYR A 118 -5.37 15.77 16.86
N TYR A 119 -4.55 16.48 17.65
CA TYR A 119 -4.88 17.84 18.09
C TYR A 119 -4.16 18.88 17.22
N GLU A 120 -4.93 19.86 16.70
CA GLU A 120 -4.45 21.03 15.97
C GLU A 120 -4.96 22.28 16.71
N ASP A 121 -4.06 23.12 17.20
CA ASP A 121 -4.39 24.33 18.00
C ASP A 121 -5.37 24.05 19.18
N GLY A 122 -5.18 22.92 19.86
CA GLY A 122 -6.00 22.50 21.01
C GLY A 122 -7.38 21.95 20.65
N LYS A 123 -7.70 21.82 19.35
CA LYS A 123 -8.93 21.20 18.88
C LYS A 123 -8.66 19.80 18.36
N LEU A 124 -9.52 18.86 18.68
CA LEU A 124 -9.47 17.52 18.13
C LEU A 124 -9.91 17.55 16.65
N VAL A 125 -9.02 17.09 15.77
CA VAL A 125 -9.36 16.71 14.40
C VAL A 125 -9.58 15.20 14.41
N SER A 126 -10.78 14.76 14.10
CA SER A 126 -11.13 13.34 14.12
C SER A 126 -10.52 12.58 12.93
N PHE A 127 -10.60 11.25 12.95
CA PHE A 127 -10.15 10.41 11.84
C PHE A 127 -10.87 10.77 10.53
N GLY A 128 -12.21 10.85 10.56
CA GLY A 128 -13.02 11.18 9.39
C GLY A 128 -12.79 12.61 8.88
N GLU A 129 -12.58 13.58 9.80
CA GLU A 129 -12.25 14.95 9.41
C GLU A 129 -10.90 15.03 8.69
N ALA A 130 -9.87 14.32 9.16
CA ALA A 130 -8.56 14.28 8.52
C ALA A 130 -8.64 13.68 7.11
N MET A 131 -9.37 12.58 6.94
CA MET A 131 -9.56 11.95 5.63
C MET A 131 -10.40 12.84 4.69
N THR A 132 -11.43 13.50 5.20
CA THR A 132 -12.25 14.46 4.44
C THR A 132 -11.44 15.70 4.04
N LYS A 133 -10.49 16.14 4.87
CA LYS A 133 -9.57 17.25 4.53
C LYS A 133 -8.73 16.89 3.30
N LEU A 134 -8.22 15.65 3.22
CA LEU A 134 -7.47 15.18 2.06
C LEU A 134 -8.36 15.08 0.80
N GLU A 135 -9.56 14.51 0.89
CA GLU A 135 -10.50 14.49 -0.25
C GLU A 135 -10.79 15.90 -0.77
N LYS A 136 -11.09 16.84 0.14
CA LYS A 136 -11.41 18.22 -0.21
C LYS A 136 -10.22 19.02 -0.76
N SER A 137 -8.99 18.62 -0.49
CA SER A 137 -7.81 19.27 -1.11
C SER A 137 -7.72 18.99 -2.61
N GLY A 138 -8.46 17.99 -3.11
CA GLY A 138 -8.44 17.54 -4.50
C GLY A 138 -7.35 16.51 -4.73
N VAL A 139 -7.75 15.23 -4.82
CA VAL A 139 -6.89 14.09 -5.12
C VAL A 139 -7.40 13.34 -6.34
N SER A 140 -6.49 12.83 -7.16
CA SER A 140 -6.85 12.06 -8.36
C SER A 140 -7.22 10.62 -8.03
N VAL A 141 -6.60 10.03 -6.99
CA VAL A 141 -6.83 8.66 -6.52
C VAL A 141 -7.79 8.63 -5.34
N ASN A 142 -8.53 7.54 -5.19
CA ASN A 142 -9.28 7.28 -3.96
C ASN A 142 -8.33 7.07 -2.79
N VAL A 143 -8.78 7.36 -1.58
CA VAL A 143 -7.97 7.24 -0.36
C VAL A 143 -8.77 6.54 0.74
N ALA A 144 -8.10 5.72 1.53
CA ALA A 144 -8.65 5.09 2.72
C ALA A 144 -7.54 4.95 3.78
N SER A 145 -7.90 4.59 5.00
CA SER A 145 -6.89 4.41 6.04
C SER A 145 -7.34 3.41 7.12
N PHE A 146 -6.38 2.70 7.67
CA PHE A 146 -6.51 2.10 8.99
C PHE A 146 -6.33 3.19 10.05
N LEU A 147 -6.89 2.96 11.24
CA LEU A 147 -6.51 3.72 12.42
C LEU A 147 -5.17 3.17 12.95
N GLY A 148 -4.18 4.03 13.09
CA GLY A 148 -2.89 3.63 13.65
C GLY A 148 -2.99 3.28 15.14
N ALA A 149 -2.52 2.10 15.55
CA ALA A 149 -2.45 1.72 16.97
C ALA A 149 -1.57 2.71 17.76
N ALA A 150 -0.43 3.13 17.21
CA ALA A 150 0.42 4.14 17.83
C ALA A 150 -0.26 5.53 17.88
N THR A 151 -1.20 5.83 16.98
CA THR A 151 -1.98 7.07 17.08
C THR A 151 -2.83 7.09 18.34
N THR A 152 -3.54 5.99 18.66
CA THR A 152 -4.35 5.91 19.89
C THR A 152 -3.48 5.98 21.14
N ARG A 153 -2.31 5.32 21.11
CA ARG A 153 -1.35 5.31 22.19
C ARG A 153 -0.76 6.71 22.43
N ILE A 154 -0.34 7.42 21.39
CA ILE A 154 0.19 8.79 21.50
C ILE A 154 -0.83 9.74 22.12
N MET A 155 -2.11 9.59 21.80
CA MET A 155 -3.16 10.46 22.33
C MET A 155 -3.41 10.26 23.82
N GLU A 156 -3.24 9.04 24.34
CA GLU A 156 -3.64 8.69 25.69
C GLU A 156 -2.45 8.42 26.64
N VAL A 157 -1.41 7.77 26.15
CA VAL A 157 -0.20 7.39 26.94
C VAL A 157 0.98 8.30 26.59
N GLY A 158 1.01 8.84 25.36
CA GLY A 158 2.16 9.59 24.87
C GLY A 158 3.27 8.68 24.34
N TYR A 159 4.51 9.08 24.59
CA TYR A 159 5.72 8.36 24.14
C TYR A 159 6.42 7.62 25.28
N GLU A 160 5.69 7.33 26.36
CA GLU A 160 6.23 6.64 27.54
C GLU A 160 6.31 5.12 27.29
N ASN A 161 7.42 4.52 27.71
CA ASN A 161 7.62 3.06 27.65
C ASN A 161 7.01 2.39 28.90
N ARG A 162 5.69 2.28 28.93
CA ARG A 162 4.91 1.63 29.97
C ARG A 162 3.59 1.12 29.41
N ASP A 163 2.96 0.22 30.13
CA ASP A 163 1.60 -0.22 29.82
C ASP A 163 0.59 0.92 29.97
N ALA A 164 -0.49 0.86 29.18
CA ALA A 164 -1.64 1.72 29.36
C ALA A 164 -2.40 1.35 30.65
N THR A 165 -2.80 2.35 31.41
CA THR A 165 -3.71 2.13 32.55
C THR A 165 -5.10 1.71 32.06
N GLU A 166 -5.93 1.11 32.93
CA GLU A 166 -7.31 0.74 32.56
C GLU A 166 -8.12 1.90 32.03
N SER A 167 -7.93 3.11 32.57
CA SER A 167 -8.62 4.32 32.12
C SER A 167 -8.13 4.79 30.76
N GLU A 168 -6.83 4.71 30.49
CA GLU A 168 -6.24 5.01 29.17
C GLU A 168 -6.71 4.00 28.13
N MET A 169 -6.66 2.70 28.44
CA MET A 169 -7.16 1.64 27.58
C MET A 169 -8.63 1.84 27.20
N LYS A 170 -9.47 2.20 28.17
CA LYS A 170 -10.88 2.50 27.91
C LYS A 170 -11.04 3.66 26.92
N ARG A 171 -10.23 4.72 27.03
CA ARG A 171 -10.26 5.85 26.09
C ARG A 171 -9.71 5.46 24.71
N MET A 172 -8.61 4.71 24.64
CA MET A 172 -8.05 4.18 23.40
C MET A 172 -9.10 3.33 22.64
N LYS A 173 -9.81 2.43 23.33
CA LYS A 173 -10.92 1.64 22.74
C LYS A 173 -12.05 2.53 22.23
N SER A 174 -12.36 3.63 22.91
CA SER A 174 -13.36 4.61 22.45
C SER A 174 -12.91 5.34 21.17
N ILE A 175 -11.60 5.68 21.06
CA ILE A 175 -11.02 6.25 19.85
C ILE A 175 -11.14 5.26 18.68
N VAL A 176 -10.86 3.97 18.92
CA VAL A 176 -11.02 2.92 17.89
C VAL A 176 -12.46 2.87 17.38
N ARG A 177 -13.45 2.73 18.26
CA ARG A 177 -14.87 2.65 17.88
C ARG A 177 -15.29 3.86 17.07
N LYS A 178 -14.95 5.06 17.56
CA LYS A 178 -15.29 6.30 16.85
C LYS A 178 -14.65 6.36 15.46
N SER A 179 -13.39 5.97 15.34
CA SER A 179 -12.70 5.97 14.04
C SER A 179 -13.31 4.93 13.08
N MET A 180 -13.75 3.78 13.60
CA MET A 180 -14.49 2.79 12.80
C MET A 180 -15.82 3.37 12.28
N GLU A 181 -16.61 4.03 13.14
CA GLU A 181 -17.86 4.74 12.75
C GLU A 181 -17.61 5.83 11.71
N GLU A 182 -16.45 6.46 11.72
CA GLU A 182 -16.03 7.47 10.75
C GLU A 182 -15.48 6.88 9.45
N GLY A 183 -15.22 5.56 9.39
CA GLY A 183 -14.85 4.84 8.17
C GLY A 183 -13.43 4.30 8.14
N ALA A 184 -12.80 4.04 9.28
CA ALA A 184 -11.53 3.31 9.32
C ALA A 184 -11.68 1.88 8.81
N MET A 185 -10.63 1.33 8.17
CA MET A 185 -10.59 -0.06 7.67
C MET A 185 -10.36 -1.08 8.80
N GLY A 186 -9.90 -0.63 9.96
CA GLY A 186 -9.51 -1.45 11.09
C GLY A 186 -8.34 -0.80 11.84
N ILE A 187 -7.47 -1.63 12.44
CA ILE A 187 -6.28 -1.20 13.18
C ILE A 187 -5.01 -1.54 12.40
N GLY A 188 -4.15 -0.54 12.18
CA GLY A 188 -2.82 -0.71 11.60
C GLY A 188 -1.74 -0.49 12.66
N SER A 189 -0.83 -1.44 12.83
CA SER A 189 0.29 -1.31 13.76
C SER A 189 1.65 -1.33 13.08
N SER A 190 2.66 -0.79 13.77
CA SER A 190 4.06 -0.83 13.36
C SER A 190 4.90 -1.01 14.61
N LEU A 191 5.30 -2.26 14.87
CA LEU A 191 5.76 -2.71 16.18
C LEU A 191 7.29 -2.71 16.36
N ILE A 192 8.03 -2.15 15.38
CA ILE A 192 9.47 -1.92 15.50
C ILE A 192 9.81 -0.45 15.82
N TYR A 193 8.81 0.44 15.82
CA TYR A 193 9.01 1.88 16.02
C TYR A 193 8.35 2.37 17.30
N ALA A 194 9.07 3.19 18.08
CA ALA A 194 8.50 3.85 19.24
C ALA A 194 7.40 4.88 18.84
N PRO A 195 6.29 4.95 19.58
CA PRO A 195 5.94 4.19 20.78
C PRO A 195 5.12 2.91 20.48
N GLY A 196 5.00 2.48 19.21
CA GLY A 196 4.24 1.30 18.83
C GLY A 196 4.84 0.01 19.41
N ASP A 197 6.17 -0.08 19.51
CA ASP A 197 6.88 -1.22 20.09
C ASP A 197 6.68 -1.37 21.60
N TYR A 198 6.24 -0.31 22.29
CA TYR A 198 5.90 -0.35 23.72
C TYR A 198 4.52 -0.96 24.01
N ALA A 199 3.70 -1.12 22.96
CA ALA A 199 2.40 -1.79 23.10
C ALA A 199 2.59 -3.29 23.39
N SER A 200 1.92 -3.79 24.43
CA SER A 200 1.85 -5.23 24.68
C SER A 200 0.92 -5.93 23.68
N THR A 201 1.06 -7.24 23.56
CA THR A 201 0.16 -8.06 22.75
C THR A 201 -1.29 -7.93 23.24
N GLU A 202 -1.50 -7.86 24.56
CA GLU A 202 -2.81 -7.67 25.20
C GLU A 202 -3.44 -6.32 24.83
N GLU A 203 -2.64 -5.23 24.78
CA GLU A 203 -3.10 -3.93 24.30
C GLU A 203 -3.63 -4.03 22.87
N LEU A 204 -2.87 -4.67 21.98
CA LEU A 204 -3.24 -4.85 20.57
C LEU A 204 -4.48 -5.73 20.42
N ILE A 205 -4.63 -6.79 21.21
CA ILE A 205 -5.83 -7.64 21.24
C ILE A 205 -7.07 -6.81 21.63
N GLU A 206 -7.00 -6.01 22.69
CA GLU A 206 -8.13 -5.21 23.16
C GLU A 206 -8.55 -4.11 22.16
N LEU A 207 -7.58 -3.47 21.49
CA LEU A 207 -7.87 -2.53 20.40
C LEU A 207 -8.49 -3.24 19.21
N SER A 208 -7.96 -4.41 18.84
CA SER A 208 -8.44 -5.22 17.72
C SER A 208 -9.86 -5.76 17.96
N LYS A 209 -10.21 -6.18 19.18
CA LYS A 209 -11.59 -6.53 19.55
C LYS A 209 -12.55 -5.37 19.27
N SER A 210 -12.14 -4.14 19.60
CA SER A 210 -12.97 -2.95 19.35
C SER A 210 -13.17 -2.66 17.88
N ALA A 211 -12.20 -2.98 17.01
CA ALA A 211 -12.34 -2.87 15.56
C ALA A 211 -13.15 -4.03 14.96
N SER A 212 -13.00 -5.25 15.52
CA SER A 212 -13.74 -6.45 15.10
C SER A 212 -15.26 -6.28 15.26
N GLU A 213 -15.71 -5.56 16.31
CA GLU A 213 -17.14 -5.22 16.53
C GLU A 213 -17.79 -4.56 15.28
N TYR A 214 -17.01 -3.85 14.48
CA TYR A 214 -17.42 -3.15 13.24
C TYR A 214 -17.06 -3.91 11.96
N GLY A 215 -16.49 -5.10 12.08
CA GLY A 215 -16.04 -5.88 10.93
C GLY A 215 -14.71 -5.40 10.32
N GLY A 216 -13.94 -4.59 11.03
CA GLY A 216 -12.59 -4.16 10.65
C GLY A 216 -11.59 -5.31 10.59
N MET A 217 -10.36 -5.01 10.16
CA MET A 217 -9.25 -5.97 10.19
C MET A 217 -8.06 -5.41 10.96
N TYR A 218 -7.15 -6.28 11.35
CA TYR A 218 -5.85 -5.94 11.93
C TYR A 218 -4.77 -6.08 10.87
N ILE A 219 -3.88 -5.11 10.73
CA ILE A 219 -2.75 -5.18 9.81
C ILE A 219 -1.48 -4.68 10.50
N SER A 220 -0.35 -5.37 10.32
CA SER A 220 0.84 -5.11 11.13
C SER A 220 2.14 -5.15 10.35
N HIS A 221 2.95 -4.10 10.51
CA HIS A 221 4.39 -4.24 10.48
C HIS A 221 4.79 -5.04 11.71
N LEU A 222 5.28 -6.25 11.53
CA LEU A 222 5.58 -7.18 12.62
C LEU A 222 6.61 -6.59 13.60
N ARG A 223 6.58 -7.05 14.84
CA ARG A 223 7.49 -6.60 15.91
C ARG A 223 8.97 -6.89 15.59
N ASN A 224 9.23 -7.89 14.78
CA ASN A 224 10.56 -8.21 14.28
C ASN A 224 10.46 -8.90 12.92
N GLU A 225 11.30 -8.50 11.97
CA GLU A 225 11.37 -9.08 10.63
C GLU A 225 12.69 -9.83 10.38
N GLY A 226 13.51 -9.98 11.41
CA GLY A 226 14.82 -10.60 11.40
C GLY A 226 14.93 -11.80 12.34
N ALA A 227 15.76 -11.68 13.38
CA ALA A 227 16.09 -12.77 14.29
C ALA A 227 14.86 -13.41 14.98
N ASN A 228 13.86 -12.59 15.34
CA ASN A 228 12.64 -13.04 16.03
C ASN A 228 11.40 -12.95 15.13
N LEU A 229 11.56 -13.18 13.81
CA LEU A 229 10.47 -13.12 12.84
C LEU A 229 9.35 -14.11 13.15
N ILE A 230 9.69 -15.31 13.61
CA ILE A 230 8.72 -16.38 13.88
C ILE A 230 7.85 -16.01 15.09
N GLU A 231 8.46 -15.53 16.16
CA GLU A 231 7.77 -15.08 17.37
C GLU A 231 6.86 -13.87 17.08
N ALA A 232 7.33 -12.93 16.25
CA ALA A 232 6.54 -11.77 15.84
C ALA A 232 5.35 -12.17 14.95
N PHE A 233 5.49 -13.23 14.16
CA PHE A 233 4.39 -13.79 13.40
C PHE A 233 3.37 -14.52 14.32
N ASP A 234 3.85 -15.29 15.31
CA ASP A 234 2.99 -15.95 16.29
C ASP A 234 2.18 -14.93 17.11
N GLU A 235 2.75 -13.74 17.38
CA GLU A 235 2.02 -12.61 17.98
C GLU A 235 0.85 -12.16 17.10
N LEU A 236 1.05 -11.97 15.79
CA LEU A 236 -0.01 -11.58 14.85
C LEU A 236 -1.14 -12.63 14.82
N ILE A 237 -0.80 -13.92 14.77
CA ILE A 237 -1.79 -15.03 14.83
C ILE A 237 -2.55 -15.01 16.15
N THR A 238 -1.87 -14.75 17.26
CA THR A 238 -2.50 -14.65 18.59
C THR A 238 -3.51 -13.52 18.62
N ILE A 239 -3.14 -12.34 18.10
CA ILE A 239 -4.05 -11.19 17.99
C ILE A 239 -5.26 -11.54 17.11
N ALA A 240 -5.03 -12.15 15.94
CA ALA A 240 -6.10 -12.55 15.04
C ALA A 240 -7.10 -13.50 15.69
N ARG A 241 -6.60 -14.49 16.44
CA ARG A 241 -7.40 -15.52 17.14
C ARG A 241 -8.16 -14.93 18.32
N GLU A 242 -7.48 -14.20 19.21
CA GLU A 242 -8.07 -13.69 20.46
C GLU A 242 -9.05 -12.52 20.24
N ALA A 243 -8.86 -11.77 19.16
CA ALA A 243 -9.76 -10.67 18.80
C ALA A 243 -10.84 -11.09 17.78
N ASP A 244 -10.85 -12.34 17.31
CA ASP A 244 -11.72 -12.84 16.23
C ASP A 244 -11.75 -11.86 15.03
N ILE A 245 -10.57 -11.57 14.50
CA ILE A 245 -10.38 -10.55 13.47
C ILE A 245 -9.54 -11.09 12.31
N ALA A 246 -9.87 -10.70 11.07
CA ALA A 246 -8.98 -10.93 9.93
C ALA A 246 -7.67 -10.16 10.13
N ALA A 247 -6.52 -10.78 9.82
CA ALA A 247 -5.23 -10.13 9.98
C ALA A 247 -4.39 -10.18 8.70
N GLU A 248 -3.59 -9.14 8.48
CA GLU A 248 -2.67 -9.03 7.34
C GLU A 248 -1.28 -8.61 7.80
N ILE A 249 -0.26 -9.18 7.17
CA ILE A 249 1.13 -8.81 7.39
C ILE A 249 1.48 -7.72 6.38
N TYR A 250 1.80 -6.51 6.86
CA TYR A 250 2.38 -5.48 6.00
C TYR A 250 3.70 -5.95 5.40
N HIS A 251 3.92 -5.67 4.11
CA HIS A 251 5.19 -5.83 3.38
C HIS A 251 6.01 -7.06 3.83
N LEU A 252 5.38 -8.25 3.90
CA LEU A 252 5.97 -9.49 4.38
C LEU A 252 7.42 -9.67 3.90
N LYS A 253 8.36 -9.77 4.83
CA LYS A 253 9.76 -10.03 4.54
C LYS A 253 10.46 -10.80 5.66
N ALA A 254 11.44 -11.62 5.29
CA ALA A 254 12.50 -12.06 6.18
C ALA A 254 13.70 -11.16 5.90
N SER A 255 14.01 -10.27 6.82
CA SER A 255 15.00 -9.22 6.66
C SER A 255 16.37 -9.68 7.14
N ARG A 256 17.44 -9.26 6.42
CA ARG A 256 18.84 -9.60 6.67
C ARG A 256 19.17 -11.05 6.29
N GLU A 257 20.30 -11.25 5.64
CA GLU A 257 20.70 -12.53 5.04
C GLU A 257 20.62 -13.73 6.00
N PRO A 258 21.09 -13.64 7.27
CA PRO A 258 21.01 -14.77 8.19
C PRO A 258 19.59 -15.26 8.50
N ASN A 259 18.56 -14.50 8.13
CA ASN A 259 17.16 -14.81 8.42
C ASN A 259 16.35 -15.22 7.18
N TRP A 260 16.87 -15.10 5.97
CA TRP A 260 16.09 -15.33 4.73
C TRP A 260 15.42 -16.69 4.67
N TYR A 261 16.04 -17.73 5.23
CA TYR A 261 15.48 -19.09 5.30
C TYR A 261 14.17 -19.18 6.13
N LYS A 262 13.95 -18.24 7.05
CA LYS A 262 12.75 -18.24 7.93
C LYS A 262 11.47 -17.98 7.16
N LEU A 263 11.53 -17.42 5.94
CA LEU A 263 10.36 -17.18 5.12
C LEU A 263 9.58 -18.47 4.86
N ASP A 264 10.25 -19.59 4.64
CA ASP A 264 9.58 -20.88 4.38
C ASP A 264 8.77 -21.35 5.61
N GLU A 265 9.27 -21.12 6.82
CA GLU A 265 8.52 -21.41 8.06
C GLU A 265 7.34 -20.46 8.26
N VAL A 266 7.50 -19.16 7.93
CA VAL A 266 6.37 -18.20 8.00
C VAL A 266 5.28 -18.60 7.01
N ILE A 267 5.62 -18.93 5.76
CA ILE A 267 4.64 -19.38 4.76
C ILE A 267 3.87 -20.59 5.28
N LYS A 268 4.57 -21.60 5.79
CA LYS A 268 3.95 -22.79 6.37
C LYS A 268 2.97 -22.43 7.49
N ARG A 269 3.35 -21.57 8.42
CA ARG A 269 2.49 -21.14 9.55
C ARG A 269 1.28 -20.34 9.10
N VAL A 270 1.43 -19.47 8.06
CA VAL A 270 0.29 -18.77 7.44
C VAL A 270 -0.70 -19.79 6.90
N GLU A 271 -0.22 -20.80 6.16
CA GLU A 271 -1.09 -21.79 5.56
C GLU A 271 -1.76 -22.70 6.59
N GLU A 272 -1.05 -23.08 7.66
CA GLU A 272 -1.62 -23.79 8.82
C GLU A 272 -2.72 -22.97 9.49
N ALA A 273 -2.48 -21.69 9.81
CA ALA A 273 -3.47 -20.80 10.41
C ALA A 273 -4.70 -20.61 9.51
N ARG A 274 -4.49 -20.49 8.19
CA ARG A 274 -5.57 -20.42 7.21
C ARG A 274 -6.37 -21.72 7.13
N ALA A 275 -5.71 -22.88 7.22
CA ALA A 275 -6.38 -24.18 7.27
C ALA A 275 -7.22 -24.37 8.55
N GLU A 276 -6.84 -23.74 9.67
CA GLU A 276 -7.64 -23.65 10.91
C GLU A 276 -8.84 -22.70 10.78
N GLY A 277 -8.96 -21.93 9.68
CA GLY A 277 -10.06 -21.00 9.42
C GLY A 277 -9.76 -19.53 9.74
N LEU A 278 -8.55 -19.20 10.20
CA LEU A 278 -8.14 -17.80 10.37
C LEU A 278 -7.95 -17.12 9.01
N LYS A 279 -8.35 -15.86 8.92
CA LYS A 279 -8.20 -15.06 7.70
C LYS A 279 -6.88 -14.29 7.77
N ILE A 280 -5.78 -14.96 7.41
CA ILE A 280 -4.45 -14.36 7.38
C ILE A 280 -4.05 -14.10 5.94
N THR A 281 -3.60 -12.87 5.64
CA THR A 281 -3.09 -12.42 4.34
C THR A 281 -1.81 -11.62 4.52
N ALA A 282 -1.19 -11.21 3.43
CA ALA A 282 -0.05 -10.30 3.43
C ALA A 282 -0.05 -9.41 2.21
N ASP A 283 0.65 -8.29 2.28
CA ASP A 283 1.06 -7.52 1.12
C ASP A 283 2.59 -7.52 0.97
N ILE A 284 3.08 -7.16 -0.20
CA ILE A 284 4.50 -7.00 -0.51
C ILE A 284 4.73 -5.88 -1.52
N TYR A 285 5.89 -5.24 -1.44
CA TYR A 285 6.46 -4.51 -2.58
C TYR A 285 7.49 -5.40 -3.31
N THR A 286 7.81 -5.04 -4.55
CA THR A 286 8.49 -5.92 -5.51
C THR A 286 9.98 -5.61 -5.68
N TYR A 287 10.63 -5.06 -4.66
CA TYR A 287 12.06 -4.73 -4.64
C TYR A 287 12.79 -5.44 -3.49
N ASN A 288 14.06 -5.75 -3.69
CA ASN A 288 14.88 -6.51 -2.75
C ASN A 288 15.60 -5.66 -1.68
N ALA A 289 15.13 -4.44 -1.47
CA ALA A 289 15.59 -3.57 -0.40
C ALA A 289 14.39 -2.98 0.34
N SER A 290 14.55 -2.68 1.61
CA SER A 290 13.57 -1.95 2.43
C SER A 290 13.94 -0.48 2.55
N SER A 291 13.02 0.35 3.06
CA SER A 291 13.32 1.76 3.32
C SER A 291 12.66 2.23 4.61
N THR A 292 13.48 2.79 5.49
CA THR A 292 13.04 3.46 6.71
C THR A 292 14.06 4.52 7.13
N GLY A 293 13.90 5.16 8.29
CA GLY A 293 14.90 6.07 8.82
C GLY A 293 16.17 5.36 9.28
N LEU A 294 17.30 6.08 9.30
CA LEU A 294 18.54 5.63 9.91
C LEU A 294 18.36 5.25 11.39
N THR A 295 17.30 5.77 12.02
CA THR A 295 16.85 5.38 13.35
C THR A 295 16.37 3.95 13.47
N GLY A 296 16.19 3.22 12.35
CA GLY A 296 15.87 1.79 12.35
C GLY A 296 16.97 0.90 12.94
N VAL A 297 18.22 1.39 13.02
CA VAL A 297 19.32 0.72 13.71
C VAL A 297 19.61 1.29 15.10
N ILE A 298 18.80 2.26 15.55
CA ILE A 298 18.90 2.87 16.90
C ILE A 298 17.85 2.20 17.79
N PRO A 299 18.24 1.61 18.92
CA PRO A 299 17.32 0.89 19.80
C PRO A 299 16.21 1.80 20.33
N THR A 300 15.00 1.26 20.47
CA THR A 300 13.80 2.01 20.82
C THR A 300 13.82 2.56 22.25
N TRP A 301 14.57 1.92 23.19
CA TRP A 301 14.72 2.45 24.54
C TRP A 301 15.33 3.87 24.57
N VAL A 302 16.12 4.25 23.55
CA VAL A 302 16.65 5.61 23.41
C VAL A 302 15.54 6.58 23.02
N GLN A 303 14.51 6.13 22.32
CA GLN A 303 13.48 6.93 21.67
C GLN A 303 12.32 7.32 22.60
N GLU A 304 12.30 6.81 23.84
CA GLU A 304 11.29 7.13 24.86
C GLU A 304 11.19 8.65 25.11
N GLY A 305 9.97 9.14 25.29
CA GLY A 305 9.68 10.56 25.55
C GLY A 305 9.59 11.42 24.29
N GLY A 306 9.68 10.79 23.11
CA GLY A 306 9.53 11.47 21.81
C GLY A 306 10.80 12.16 21.32
N HIS A 307 10.70 12.81 20.14
CA HIS A 307 11.84 13.27 19.35
C HIS A 307 12.85 14.11 20.13
N ARG A 308 12.38 15.11 20.88
CA ARG A 308 13.28 16.00 21.65
C ARG A 308 14.03 15.25 22.76
N ALA A 309 13.33 14.37 23.46
CA ALA A 309 13.92 13.60 24.57
C ALA A 309 15.00 12.64 24.09
N TRP A 310 14.77 11.93 22.95
CA TRP A 310 15.76 10.98 22.46
C TRP A 310 16.99 11.65 21.83
N ILE A 311 16.85 12.81 21.17
CA ILE A 311 18.00 13.59 20.71
C ILE A 311 18.87 14.01 21.90
N GLU A 312 18.29 14.52 22.99
CA GLU A 312 19.05 14.86 24.19
C GLU A 312 19.67 13.64 24.88
N ARG A 313 18.96 12.51 24.91
CA ARG A 313 19.49 11.25 25.46
C ARG A 313 20.69 10.74 24.66
N MET A 314 20.69 10.86 23.35
CA MET A 314 21.84 10.47 22.51
C MET A 314 23.08 11.34 22.73
N LYS A 315 22.91 12.58 23.19
CA LYS A 315 24.02 13.50 23.54
C LYS A 315 24.63 13.20 24.91
N ASP A 316 23.92 12.45 25.78
CA ASP A 316 24.39 12.14 27.13
C ASP A 316 25.61 11.19 27.09
N PRO A 317 26.79 11.62 27.62
CA PRO A 317 27.99 10.81 27.63
C PRO A 317 27.85 9.50 28.45
N LYS A 318 26.89 9.45 29.39
CA LYS A 318 26.61 8.22 30.16
C LYS A 318 25.81 7.19 29.38
N VAL A 319 24.99 7.63 28.44
CA VAL A 319 24.14 6.80 27.58
C VAL A 319 24.93 6.29 26.36
N ARG A 320 25.80 7.14 25.82
CA ARG A 320 26.48 6.92 24.53
C ARG A 320 27.22 5.58 24.44
N PRO A 321 27.99 5.08 25.42
CA PRO A 321 28.70 3.81 25.29
C PRO A 321 27.77 2.62 25.03
N ARG A 322 26.66 2.52 25.81
CA ARG A 322 25.65 1.48 25.61
C ARG A 322 24.97 1.60 24.26
N LEU A 323 24.63 2.82 23.84
CA LEU A 323 23.99 3.09 22.55
C LEU A 323 24.89 2.63 21.39
N LEU A 324 26.16 2.96 21.40
CA LEU A 324 27.12 2.54 20.36
C LEU A 324 27.29 1.04 20.32
N ASP A 325 27.33 0.36 21.48
CA ASP A 325 27.40 -1.10 21.53
C ASP A 325 26.14 -1.79 20.95
N ASP A 326 24.96 -1.25 21.23
CA ASP A 326 23.71 -1.76 20.68
C ASP A 326 23.63 -1.53 19.16
N ILE A 327 23.99 -0.34 18.67
CA ILE A 327 24.06 -0.08 17.21
C ILE A 327 25.09 -1.00 16.53
N ARG A 328 26.25 -1.26 17.15
CA ARG A 328 27.29 -2.15 16.59
C ARG A 328 26.76 -3.57 16.43
N LYS A 329 25.95 -4.07 17.37
CA LYS A 329 25.27 -5.38 17.25
C LYS A 329 24.32 -5.38 16.06
N GLU A 330 23.50 -4.34 15.89
CA GLU A 330 22.61 -4.22 14.72
C GLU A 330 23.38 -4.21 13.40
N LEU A 331 24.49 -3.47 13.35
CA LEU A 331 25.36 -3.39 12.15
C LEU A 331 26.09 -4.71 11.86
N SER A 332 26.21 -5.64 12.80
CA SER A 332 26.76 -6.97 12.52
C SER A 332 25.85 -7.85 11.64
N GLU A 333 24.54 -7.59 11.67
CA GLU A 333 23.55 -8.25 10.81
C GLU A 333 23.13 -7.40 9.60
N GLN A 334 23.25 -6.08 9.69
CA GLN A 334 22.98 -5.10 8.64
C GLN A 334 24.23 -4.25 8.38
N PRO A 335 25.16 -4.69 7.53
CA PRO A 335 26.40 -3.97 7.27
C PRO A 335 26.18 -2.52 6.84
N PRO A 336 27.01 -1.56 7.29
CA PRO A 336 26.86 -0.13 6.98
C PRO A 336 27.05 0.18 5.47
N GLU A 337 27.68 -0.68 4.71
CA GLU A 337 27.77 -0.65 3.24
C GLU A 337 26.40 -0.87 2.58
N GLY A 338 25.52 -1.63 3.23
CA GLY A 338 24.17 -1.94 2.79
C GLY A 338 23.11 -0.93 3.25
N ILE A 339 23.50 0.22 3.81
CA ILE A 339 22.59 1.29 4.26
C ILE A 339 22.87 2.55 3.45
N LEU A 340 22.01 2.87 2.48
CA LEU A 340 22.12 4.01 1.57
C LEU A 340 21.23 5.16 2.04
N MET A 341 21.81 6.34 2.31
CA MET A 341 21.07 7.52 2.76
C MET A 341 20.44 8.28 1.59
N VAL A 342 19.13 8.52 1.63
CA VAL A 342 18.35 9.08 0.51
C VAL A 342 17.55 10.34 0.86
N GLY A 343 17.46 10.73 2.15
CA GLY A 343 16.72 11.92 2.55
C GLY A 343 17.22 12.51 3.85
N PHE A 344 17.41 13.83 3.86
CA PHE A 344 17.86 14.63 5.01
C PHE A 344 16.93 15.82 5.22
N LYS A 345 16.80 16.28 6.47
CA LYS A 345 16.08 17.51 6.83
C LYS A 345 16.90 18.74 6.45
N THR A 346 18.21 18.70 6.69
CA THR A 346 19.08 19.85 6.47
C THR A 346 19.77 19.80 5.11
N MET A 347 19.79 20.95 4.42
CA MET A 347 20.44 21.08 3.11
C MET A 347 21.96 20.80 3.18
N GLY A 348 22.60 21.16 4.30
CA GLY A 348 24.04 20.93 4.50
C GLY A 348 24.37 19.43 4.53
N MET A 349 23.61 18.65 5.28
CA MET A 349 23.76 17.18 5.35
C MET A 349 23.43 16.54 4.01
N SER A 350 22.33 16.96 3.37
CA SER A 350 21.92 16.47 2.05
C SER A 350 23.03 16.68 1.00
N LYS A 351 23.59 17.88 0.87
CA LYS A 351 24.68 18.14 -0.08
C LYS A 351 25.91 17.25 0.14
N LYS A 352 26.17 16.86 1.39
CA LYS A 352 27.38 16.13 1.75
C LYS A 352 27.21 14.61 1.67
N TYR A 353 26.04 14.09 2.07
CA TYR A 353 25.84 12.67 2.31
C TYR A 353 24.72 12.02 1.48
N LEU A 354 23.93 12.77 0.70
CA LEU A 354 22.90 12.19 -0.16
C LEU A 354 23.51 11.17 -1.13
N ALA A 355 22.89 10.00 -1.25
CA ALA A 355 23.36 8.87 -2.04
C ALA A 355 24.74 8.33 -1.61
N LYS A 356 25.10 8.49 -0.33
CA LYS A 356 26.24 7.82 0.29
C LYS A 356 25.73 6.70 1.20
N THR A 357 26.53 5.63 1.30
CA THR A 357 26.31 4.62 2.34
C THR A 357 26.75 5.15 3.69
N VAL A 358 26.28 4.51 4.76
CA VAL A 358 26.74 4.80 6.13
C VAL A 358 28.24 4.57 6.25
N ALA A 359 28.77 3.52 5.63
CA ALA A 359 30.22 3.23 5.61
C ALA A 359 31.04 4.36 4.94
N GLU A 360 30.58 4.86 3.78
CA GLU A 360 31.22 5.98 3.10
C GLU A 360 31.18 7.26 3.96
N ALA A 361 30.03 7.56 4.59
CA ALA A 361 29.89 8.73 5.45
C ALA A 361 30.78 8.63 6.70
N ALA A 362 30.83 7.48 7.34
CA ALA A 362 31.72 7.22 8.47
C ALA A 362 33.19 7.47 8.11
N LYS A 363 33.64 6.93 6.96
CA LYS A 363 34.99 7.18 6.43
C LYS A 363 35.24 8.68 6.18
N MET A 364 34.29 9.40 5.57
CA MET A 364 34.39 10.84 5.33
C MET A 364 34.50 11.65 6.62
N ARG A 365 33.92 11.13 7.72
CA ARG A 365 33.92 11.76 9.05
C ARG A 365 35.14 11.36 9.90
N GLY A 366 35.87 10.30 9.51
CA GLY A 366 36.94 9.73 10.33
C GLY A 366 36.42 9.09 11.61
N GLN A 367 35.20 8.53 11.58
CA GLN A 367 34.49 7.93 12.71
C GLN A 367 34.19 6.44 12.43
N SER A 368 33.87 5.70 13.49
CA SER A 368 33.25 4.38 13.31
C SER A 368 31.82 4.53 12.78
N PRO A 369 31.22 3.53 12.11
CA PRO A 369 29.88 3.61 11.57
C PRO A 369 28.82 3.95 12.63
N GLU A 370 28.88 3.33 13.81
CA GLU A 370 27.95 3.58 14.92
C GLU A 370 28.05 5.01 15.47
N GLU A 371 29.26 5.58 15.55
CA GLU A 371 29.46 6.98 15.94
C GLU A 371 28.90 7.92 14.88
N ALA A 372 29.16 7.65 13.60
CA ALA A 372 28.67 8.45 12.49
C ALA A 372 27.14 8.47 12.44
N ILE A 373 26.48 7.34 12.70
CA ILE A 373 25.00 7.24 12.77
C ILE A 373 24.46 8.17 13.83
N VAL A 374 24.95 8.05 15.06
CA VAL A 374 24.48 8.86 16.20
C VAL A 374 24.68 10.35 15.93
N ASP A 375 25.89 10.74 15.49
CA ASP A 375 26.22 12.14 15.27
C ASP A 375 25.46 12.74 14.08
N MET A 376 25.28 11.99 12.98
CA MET A 376 24.49 12.46 11.83
C MET A 376 23.01 12.67 12.19
N VAL A 377 22.41 11.77 12.97
CA VAL A 377 21.01 11.92 13.41
C VAL A 377 20.85 13.12 14.33
N ILE A 378 21.81 13.36 15.24
CA ILE A 378 21.81 14.56 16.09
C ILE A 378 21.97 15.85 15.27
N GLU A 379 22.90 15.87 14.31
CA GLU A 379 23.19 17.02 13.46
C GLU A 379 22.05 17.37 12.51
N ASP A 380 21.39 16.36 11.93
CA ASP A 380 20.26 16.57 11.04
C ASP A 380 18.94 16.82 11.79
N ASP A 381 18.93 16.57 13.10
CA ASP A 381 17.73 16.65 13.96
C ASP A 381 16.51 15.96 13.30
N HIS A 382 16.77 14.79 12.69
CA HIS A 382 15.79 14.02 11.95
C HIS A 382 16.20 12.55 11.85
N ARG A 383 15.26 11.69 11.45
CA ARG A 383 15.50 10.26 11.33
C ARG A 383 16.36 9.83 10.13
N ILE A 384 16.72 10.73 9.23
CA ILE A 384 17.46 10.49 7.97
C ILE A 384 16.92 9.30 7.19
N GLN A 385 16.31 9.52 6.05
CA GLN A 385 15.69 8.44 5.26
C GLN A 385 16.77 7.59 4.59
N CYS A 386 16.64 6.25 4.70
CA CYS A 386 17.61 5.29 4.17
C CYS A 386 16.92 4.17 3.38
N ILE A 387 17.71 3.53 2.51
CA ILE A 387 17.42 2.26 1.85
C ILE A 387 18.33 1.21 2.48
N TYR A 388 17.78 0.05 2.84
CA TYR A 388 18.48 -1.07 3.45
C TYR A 388 18.45 -2.25 2.49
N PHE A 389 19.61 -2.67 1.97
CA PHE A 389 19.75 -3.86 1.11
C PHE A 389 19.74 -5.12 1.98
N SER A 390 18.58 -5.48 2.46
CA SER A 390 18.36 -6.52 3.48
C SER A 390 17.51 -7.70 3.01
N MET A 391 17.06 -7.71 1.76
CA MET A 391 16.08 -8.69 1.26
C MET A 391 16.65 -9.51 0.10
N SER A 392 16.11 -10.72 -0.07
CA SER A 392 16.46 -11.65 -1.14
C SER A 392 15.49 -11.55 -2.32
N GLU A 393 16.02 -11.48 -3.53
CA GLU A 393 15.22 -11.57 -4.77
C GLU A 393 14.57 -12.97 -4.92
N GLU A 394 15.18 -14.02 -4.42
CA GLU A 394 14.60 -15.36 -4.37
C GLU A 394 13.35 -15.38 -3.47
N ASN A 395 13.43 -14.75 -2.29
CA ASN A 395 12.28 -14.63 -1.39
C ASN A 395 11.15 -13.78 -1.98
N ILE A 396 11.46 -12.76 -2.79
CA ILE A 396 10.44 -12.03 -3.53
C ILE A 396 9.72 -12.96 -4.50
N ARG A 397 10.46 -13.77 -5.29
CA ARG A 397 9.86 -14.75 -6.22
C ARG A 397 9.02 -15.79 -5.51
N LYS A 398 9.39 -16.24 -4.31
CA LYS A 398 8.56 -17.13 -3.49
C LYS A 398 7.26 -16.45 -3.08
N LYS A 399 7.33 -15.27 -2.49
CA LYS A 399 6.16 -14.54 -1.97
C LYS A 399 5.17 -14.14 -3.06
N ILE A 400 5.70 -13.69 -4.20
CA ILE A 400 4.87 -13.18 -5.30
C ILE A 400 4.05 -14.29 -5.99
N GLN A 401 4.31 -15.55 -5.71
CA GLN A 401 3.52 -16.69 -6.21
C GLN A 401 2.41 -17.13 -5.24
N LEU A 402 2.38 -16.59 -4.02
CA LEU A 402 1.41 -16.98 -3.01
C LEU A 402 0.04 -16.33 -3.29
N PRO A 403 -1.06 -17.10 -3.40
CA PRO A 403 -2.37 -16.58 -3.80
C PRO A 403 -3.02 -15.67 -2.74
N TRP A 404 -2.51 -15.68 -1.53
CA TRP A 404 -2.95 -14.88 -0.40
C TRP A 404 -2.10 -13.61 -0.18
N VAL A 405 -1.21 -13.27 -1.13
CA VAL A 405 -0.36 -12.08 -1.09
C VAL A 405 -0.88 -11.05 -2.09
N SER A 406 -1.14 -9.83 -1.61
CA SER A 406 -1.43 -8.63 -2.39
C SER A 406 -0.18 -7.73 -2.53
N PHE A 407 -0.35 -6.49 -2.97
CA PHE A 407 0.77 -5.60 -3.26
C PHE A 407 0.62 -4.24 -2.62
N CYS A 408 1.77 -3.64 -2.29
CA CYS A 408 1.87 -2.29 -1.77
C CYS A 408 3.08 -1.55 -2.37
N SER A 409 3.13 -0.23 -2.18
CA SER A 409 4.35 0.54 -2.45
C SER A 409 5.22 0.71 -1.21
N ASP A 410 4.60 0.77 -0.03
CA ASP A 410 5.25 1.14 1.24
C ASP A 410 6.06 2.45 1.09
N ALA A 411 5.51 3.40 0.32
CA ALA A 411 6.18 4.64 -0.07
C ALA A 411 5.22 5.83 -0.11
N GLY A 412 5.79 7.04 -0.15
CA GLY A 412 5.03 8.25 -0.46
C GLY A 412 4.60 8.28 -1.93
N VAL A 413 3.60 9.10 -2.23
CA VAL A 413 3.05 9.32 -3.58
C VAL A 413 3.62 10.62 -4.13
N TYR A 414 4.25 10.58 -5.30
CA TYR A 414 4.98 11.71 -5.84
C TYR A 414 4.50 12.10 -7.24
N SER A 415 4.46 13.41 -7.51
CA SER A 415 4.16 13.95 -8.84
C SER A 415 5.32 14.75 -9.44
N ASP A 416 6.25 15.18 -8.59
CA ASP A 416 7.48 15.86 -9.01
C ASP A 416 8.63 14.84 -9.09
N ILE A 417 9.25 14.76 -10.26
CA ILE A 417 10.45 13.95 -10.50
C ILE A 417 11.71 14.82 -10.64
N SER A 418 11.65 16.09 -10.22
CA SER A 418 12.85 16.93 -10.16
C SER A 418 13.89 16.26 -9.24
N LYS A 419 15.16 16.31 -9.61
CA LYS A 419 16.23 15.63 -8.86
C LYS A 419 16.60 16.32 -7.54
N SER A 420 15.66 17.06 -6.94
CA SER A 420 15.86 17.77 -5.66
C SER A 420 15.85 16.86 -4.43
N PHE A 421 15.31 15.63 -4.57
CA PHE A 421 15.27 14.62 -3.51
C PHE A 421 15.58 13.23 -4.07
N ARG A 422 15.72 12.24 -3.22
CA ARG A 422 15.78 10.81 -3.57
C ARG A 422 14.80 10.02 -2.74
N THR A 423 14.37 8.88 -3.25
CA THR A 423 13.50 7.95 -2.55
C THR A 423 13.82 6.52 -2.98
N HIS A 424 13.13 5.55 -2.40
CA HIS A 424 13.21 4.17 -2.84
C HIS A 424 12.45 4.00 -4.18
N PRO A 425 12.98 3.26 -5.18
CA PRO A 425 12.31 3.06 -6.47
C PRO A 425 10.94 2.39 -6.36
N ARG A 426 10.62 1.73 -5.24
CA ARG A 426 9.31 1.11 -4.99
C ARG A 426 8.13 2.09 -5.08
N ALA A 427 8.37 3.40 -4.89
CA ALA A 427 7.36 4.44 -5.09
C ALA A 427 6.90 4.57 -6.54
N PHE A 428 7.71 4.12 -7.50
CA PHE A 428 7.50 4.35 -8.92
C PHE A 428 7.29 3.07 -9.74
N GLY A 429 7.57 1.87 -9.17
CA GLY A 429 7.59 0.65 -9.97
C GLY A 429 6.93 -0.58 -9.33
N SER A 430 6.49 -0.54 -8.07
CA SER A 430 6.04 -1.74 -7.34
C SER A 430 4.94 -2.53 -8.04
N PHE A 431 3.94 -1.84 -8.62
CA PHE A 431 2.77 -2.47 -9.24
C PHE A 431 3.06 -2.93 -10.66
N ILE A 432 3.78 -2.12 -11.43
CA ILE A 432 4.13 -2.45 -12.81
C ILE A 432 5.09 -3.63 -12.88
N ARG A 433 6.00 -3.80 -11.91
CA ARG A 433 6.87 -4.99 -11.82
C ARG A 433 6.07 -6.30 -11.69
N VAL A 434 4.90 -6.26 -11.06
CA VAL A 434 3.99 -7.43 -10.99
C VAL A 434 3.60 -7.89 -12.39
N LEU A 435 3.19 -6.95 -13.24
CA LEU A 435 2.70 -7.22 -14.61
C LEU A 435 3.85 -7.49 -15.58
N GLY A 436 4.86 -6.61 -15.62
CA GLY A 436 5.98 -6.68 -16.56
C GLY A 436 6.97 -7.77 -16.16
N LYS A 437 7.75 -7.54 -15.11
CA LYS A 437 8.85 -8.42 -14.72
C LYS A 437 8.38 -9.82 -14.34
N TYR A 438 7.45 -9.94 -13.38
CA TYR A 438 7.15 -11.25 -12.76
C TYR A 438 6.10 -12.06 -13.52
N SER A 439 5.09 -11.42 -14.12
CA SER A 439 4.10 -12.12 -14.93
C SER A 439 4.60 -12.33 -16.36
N ARG A 440 4.89 -11.26 -17.11
CA ARG A 440 5.26 -11.34 -18.52
C ARG A 440 6.65 -11.96 -18.73
N ASP A 441 7.71 -11.40 -18.09
CA ASP A 441 9.09 -11.75 -18.43
C ASP A 441 9.57 -13.02 -17.72
N GLU A 442 9.23 -13.19 -16.44
CA GLU A 442 9.62 -14.36 -15.65
C GLU A 442 8.55 -15.48 -15.64
N ASN A 443 7.32 -15.19 -16.11
CA ASN A 443 6.21 -16.15 -16.19
C ASN A 443 5.93 -16.92 -14.88
N LEU A 444 5.99 -16.23 -13.74
CA LEU A 444 5.77 -16.84 -12.43
C LEU A 444 4.30 -17.13 -12.13
N PHE A 445 3.40 -16.41 -12.78
CA PHE A 445 1.94 -16.57 -12.70
C PHE A 445 1.29 -15.89 -13.92
N PRO A 446 0.08 -16.30 -14.32
CA PRO A 446 -0.63 -15.67 -15.43
C PRO A 446 -1.07 -14.25 -15.09
N LEU A 447 -1.20 -13.39 -16.11
CA LEU A 447 -1.47 -11.95 -15.92
C LEU A 447 -2.78 -11.69 -15.17
N GLU A 448 -3.83 -12.46 -15.46
CA GLU A 448 -5.12 -12.39 -14.77
C GLU A 448 -5.02 -12.64 -13.27
N GLU A 449 -4.13 -13.53 -12.83
CA GLU A 449 -3.87 -13.75 -11.39
C GLU A 449 -3.13 -12.56 -10.76
N GLY A 450 -2.16 -11.97 -11.48
CA GLY A 450 -1.51 -10.72 -11.06
C GLY A 450 -2.52 -9.60 -10.86
N ILE A 451 -3.42 -9.41 -11.84
CA ILE A 451 -4.49 -8.39 -11.79
C ILE A 451 -5.45 -8.68 -10.64
N ARG A 452 -5.89 -9.93 -10.43
CA ARG A 452 -6.75 -10.29 -9.29
C ARG A 452 -6.14 -9.86 -7.97
N ARG A 453 -4.84 -10.08 -7.76
CA ARG A 453 -4.12 -9.73 -6.53
C ARG A 453 -3.82 -8.24 -6.39
N LEU A 454 -3.88 -7.50 -7.48
CA LEU A 454 -3.81 -6.04 -7.49
C LEU A 454 -5.18 -5.36 -7.25
N THR A 455 -6.29 -6.10 -7.40
CA THR A 455 -7.64 -5.51 -7.50
C THR A 455 -8.67 -6.17 -6.57
N SER A 456 -9.31 -7.25 -7.01
CA SER A 456 -10.43 -7.86 -6.28
C SER A 456 -10.00 -8.55 -4.98
N PHE A 457 -8.80 -9.09 -4.92
CA PHE A 457 -8.30 -9.73 -3.71
C PHE A 457 -8.14 -8.74 -2.54
N PRO A 458 -7.38 -7.64 -2.66
CA PRO A 458 -7.33 -6.62 -1.61
C PRO A 458 -8.69 -5.96 -1.37
N ALA A 459 -9.51 -5.72 -2.40
CA ALA A 459 -10.87 -5.20 -2.23
C ALA A 459 -11.75 -6.11 -1.34
N SER A 460 -11.62 -7.43 -1.52
CA SER A 460 -12.33 -8.43 -0.71
C SER A 460 -11.82 -8.44 0.75
N ASN A 461 -10.50 -8.39 0.96
CA ASN A 461 -9.90 -8.33 2.30
C ASN A 461 -10.40 -7.10 3.07
N LEU A 462 -10.41 -5.94 2.42
CA LEU A 462 -10.89 -4.67 2.96
C LEU A 462 -12.42 -4.55 3.01
N LYS A 463 -13.14 -5.56 2.51
CA LYS A 463 -14.62 -5.57 2.40
C LYS A 463 -15.17 -4.36 1.63
N LEU A 464 -14.44 -3.89 0.62
CA LEU A 464 -14.87 -2.76 -0.22
C LEU A 464 -16.12 -3.15 -1.03
N LYS A 465 -17.11 -2.27 -1.03
CA LYS A 465 -18.35 -2.51 -1.77
C LYS A 465 -18.21 -2.00 -3.20
N GLN A 466 -18.53 -2.86 -4.19
CA GLN A 466 -18.59 -2.49 -5.61
C GLN A 466 -17.28 -1.91 -6.18
N ARG A 467 -16.11 -2.40 -5.73
CA ARG A 467 -14.78 -2.06 -6.25
C ARG A 467 -13.93 -3.30 -6.48
N GLY A 468 -12.89 -3.19 -7.27
CA GLY A 468 -11.93 -4.25 -7.55
C GLY A 468 -12.33 -5.24 -8.64
N LEU A 469 -13.51 -5.09 -9.27
CA LEU A 469 -13.96 -5.90 -10.40
C LEU A 469 -14.56 -5.02 -11.51
N LEU A 470 -14.38 -5.42 -12.77
CA LEU A 470 -15.16 -4.88 -13.89
C LEU A 470 -16.51 -5.59 -13.94
N ARG A 471 -17.51 -4.98 -13.33
CA ARG A 471 -18.87 -5.54 -13.25
C ARG A 471 -19.90 -4.41 -13.28
N GLU A 472 -21.06 -4.66 -13.87
CA GLU A 472 -22.17 -3.70 -13.86
C GLU A 472 -22.51 -3.25 -12.43
N ASN A 473 -22.77 -1.97 -12.27
CA ASN A 473 -23.03 -1.27 -11.01
C ASN A 473 -21.82 -1.14 -10.07
N TYR A 474 -20.62 -1.59 -10.46
CA TYR A 474 -19.37 -1.29 -9.74
C TYR A 474 -18.90 0.13 -10.07
N PHE A 475 -18.16 0.74 -9.16
CA PHE A 475 -17.50 2.02 -9.42
C PHE A 475 -16.51 1.89 -10.57
N ALA A 476 -16.50 2.88 -11.43
CA ALA A 476 -15.65 2.89 -12.61
C ALA A 476 -14.23 3.41 -12.27
N ASP A 477 -13.51 2.60 -11.49
CA ASP A 477 -12.07 2.71 -11.29
C ASP A 477 -11.42 1.74 -12.28
N LEU A 478 -10.83 2.27 -13.36
CA LEU A 478 -10.37 1.50 -14.52
C LEU A 478 -8.94 1.87 -14.87
N VAL A 479 -8.19 0.88 -15.32
CA VAL A 479 -6.85 1.06 -15.91
C VAL A 479 -6.81 0.45 -17.30
N VAL A 480 -6.28 1.21 -18.25
CA VAL A 480 -5.96 0.74 -19.61
C VAL A 480 -4.45 0.76 -19.77
N PHE A 481 -3.87 -0.37 -20.10
CA PHE A 481 -2.43 -0.51 -20.21
C PHE A 481 -2.03 -1.45 -21.37
N ASN A 482 -0.80 -1.29 -21.86
CA ASN A 482 -0.21 -2.19 -22.84
C ASN A 482 0.58 -3.29 -22.12
N ALA A 483 0.06 -4.51 -22.09
CA ALA A 483 0.68 -5.64 -21.39
C ALA A 483 2.09 -5.99 -21.91
N ASP A 484 2.36 -5.74 -23.20
CA ASP A 484 3.66 -6.01 -23.82
C ASP A 484 4.70 -4.92 -23.50
N LYS A 485 4.25 -3.70 -23.08
CA LYS A 485 5.12 -2.53 -22.86
C LYS A 485 5.25 -2.09 -21.41
N VAL A 486 4.37 -2.56 -20.52
CA VAL A 486 4.46 -2.17 -19.09
C VAL A 486 5.85 -2.46 -18.55
N ASN A 487 6.49 -1.43 -18.01
CA ASN A 487 7.86 -1.51 -17.49
C ASN A 487 8.10 -0.52 -16.37
N ASP A 488 8.84 -0.94 -15.33
CA ASP A 488 9.36 -0.06 -14.30
C ASP A 488 10.72 0.49 -14.73
N ASN A 489 10.84 1.81 -14.76
CA ASN A 489 12.08 2.48 -15.14
C ASN A 489 12.92 2.87 -13.92
N ALA A 490 12.32 2.89 -12.73
CA ALA A 490 12.97 3.34 -11.51
C ALA A 490 14.00 2.32 -10.99
N THR A 491 15.22 2.79 -10.76
CA THR A 491 16.33 2.03 -10.16
C THR A 491 16.80 2.65 -8.85
N PHE A 492 17.66 1.97 -8.10
CA PHE A 492 18.25 2.54 -6.88
C PHE A 492 19.17 3.73 -7.16
N GLU A 493 19.79 3.75 -8.35
CA GLU A 493 20.65 4.84 -8.82
C GLU A 493 19.81 6.03 -9.34
N GLU A 494 18.73 5.75 -10.07
CA GLU A 494 17.83 6.73 -10.64
C GLU A 494 16.36 6.42 -10.28
N PRO A 495 15.95 6.69 -9.02
CA PRO A 495 14.65 6.26 -8.53
C PRO A 495 13.47 7.12 -9.01
N LEU A 496 13.71 8.35 -9.47
CA LEU A 496 12.66 9.30 -9.83
C LEU A 496 12.32 9.17 -11.32
N GLN A 497 11.76 8.03 -11.72
CA GLN A 497 11.35 7.73 -13.07
C GLN A 497 9.96 7.09 -13.04
N PHE A 498 9.01 7.70 -13.77
CA PHE A 498 7.68 7.10 -13.93
C PHE A 498 7.76 5.79 -14.69
N SER A 499 6.91 4.85 -14.33
CA SER A 499 6.64 3.65 -15.10
C SER A 499 6.02 3.99 -16.44
N GLU A 500 6.12 3.08 -17.40
CA GLU A 500 5.52 3.21 -18.72
C GLU A 500 4.55 2.07 -19.04
N GLY A 501 3.72 2.27 -20.07
CA GLY A 501 2.76 1.29 -20.55
C GLY A 501 1.35 1.43 -19.98
N VAL A 502 1.09 2.36 -19.04
CA VAL A 502 -0.27 2.75 -18.62
C VAL A 502 -0.73 3.93 -19.47
N ASP A 503 -1.80 3.73 -20.26
CA ASP A 503 -2.32 4.72 -21.19
C ASP A 503 -3.45 5.57 -20.60
N HIS A 504 -4.43 4.93 -19.93
CA HIS A 504 -5.57 5.64 -19.36
C HIS A 504 -5.87 5.13 -17.94
N VAL A 505 -6.28 6.05 -17.07
CA VAL A 505 -6.82 5.74 -15.73
C VAL A 505 -8.09 6.54 -15.52
N LEU A 506 -9.16 5.84 -15.16
CA LEU A 506 -10.41 6.46 -14.71
C LEU A 506 -10.55 6.19 -13.21
N VAL A 507 -10.96 7.20 -12.46
CA VAL A 507 -11.28 7.10 -11.03
C VAL A 507 -12.69 7.64 -10.83
N ASN A 508 -13.58 6.80 -10.27
CA ASN A 508 -15.00 7.13 -10.12
C ASN A 508 -15.61 7.65 -11.44
N GLY A 509 -15.33 6.99 -12.57
CA GLY A 509 -15.83 7.32 -13.89
C GLY A 509 -15.17 8.51 -14.59
N VAL A 510 -14.30 9.24 -13.92
CA VAL A 510 -13.62 10.41 -14.47
C VAL A 510 -12.23 10.04 -14.98
N PRO A 511 -11.91 10.31 -16.26
CA PRO A 511 -10.55 10.14 -16.77
C PRO A 511 -9.58 11.11 -16.08
N VAL A 512 -8.71 10.59 -15.22
CA VAL A 512 -7.64 11.34 -14.53
C VAL A 512 -6.32 11.27 -15.28
N LEU A 513 -6.11 10.18 -16.06
CA LEU A 513 -4.98 10.03 -16.97
C LEU A 513 -5.52 9.66 -18.36
N LEU A 514 -5.10 10.34 -19.42
CA LEU A 514 -5.41 10.04 -20.82
C LEU A 514 -4.13 10.09 -21.67
N ASN A 515 -3.86 9.02 -22.42
CA ASN A 515 -2.64 8.87 -23.23
C ASN A 515 -1.36 9.15 -22.42
N GLY A 516 -1.30 8.66 -21.19
CA GLY A 516 -0.18 8.87 -20.30
C GLY A 516 -0.05 10.29 -19.73
N VAL A 517 -1.04 11.17 -19.95
CA VAL A 517 -1.01 12.57 -19.50
C VAL A 517 -2.13 12.83 -18.49
N HIS A 518 -1.77 13.44 -17.36
CA HIS A 518 -2.73 13.83 -16.32
C HIS A 518 -3.69 14.92 -16.84
N THR A 519 -4.98 14.73 -16.61
CA THR A 519 -6.05 15.61 -17.16
C THR A 519 -6.35 16.84 -16.30
N ASN A 520 -5.67 17.02 -15.18
CA ASN A 520 -5.96 18.00 -14.12
C ASN A 520 -7.37 17.83 -13.50
N LYS A 521 -7.91 16.61 -13.53
CA LYS A 521 -9.13 16.24 -12.82
C LYS A 521 -8.80 15.49 -11.53
N PHE A 522 -9.55 15.79 -10.48
CA PHE A 522 -9.36 15.27 -9.13
C PHE A 522 -10.68 14.67 -8.66
N SER A 523 -10.86 13.37 -8.93
CA SER A 523 -12.12 12.66 -8.67
C SER A 523 -12.03 11.66 -7.53
N GLY A 524 -10.87 11.57 -6.89
CA GLY A 524 -10.65 10.67 -5.76
C GLY A 524 -11.55 11.00 -4.58
N LYS A 525 -11.97 9.95 -3.87
CA LYS A 525 -12.87 10.01 -2.73
C LYS A 525 -12.27 9.33 -1.51
N PHE A 526 -12.69 9.75 -0.33
CA PHE A 526 -12.49 8.99 0.89
C PHE A 526 -13.39 7.76 0.88
N ILE A 527 -12.78 6.58 0.73
CA ILE A 527 -13.48 5.29 0.75
C ILE A 527 -13.55 4.80 2.19
N LYS A 528 -14.78 4.67 2.69
CA LYS A 528 -15.02 4.24 4.05
C LYS A 528 -14.93 2.72 4.20
N GLY A 529 -14.39 2.29 5.33
CA GLY A 529 -14.33 0.93 5.78
C GLY A 529 -15.69 0.37 6.21
N PRO A 530 -15.70 -0.82 6.83
CA PRO A 530 -16.93 -1.57 7.11
C PRO A 530 -17.76 -1.02 8.27
N GLY A 531 -17.24 -0.08 9.07
CA GLY A 531 -17.91 0.47 10.26
C GLY A 531 -19.05 1.45 10.00
#